data_344a6c9859ac57be4acf05c116d7db77
#
_entry.id   344a6c9859ac57be4acf05c116d7db77
#
_cell.length_a   1.000
_cell.length_b   1.000
_cell.length_c   1.000
_cell.angle_alpha   90.00
_cell.angle_beta   90.00
_cell.angle_gamma   90.00
#
_symmetry.space_group_name_H-M   'P 1'
#
loop_
_entity.id
_entity.type
_entity.pdbx_description
1 polymer ?
#
loop_
_entity_poly.entity_id
_entity_poly.type
_entity_poly.pdbx_seq_one_letter_code
_entity_poly.pdbx_strand_id
1 'polypeptide(L)'
;MNIKNLKWYNTLQFIMLCITLPIVALDWQLGLWSTMAFGVATVVKIIAEKKVGNPSLDTALRITLCTVAVFWLCYVVSMLYSQNVDRALTVVSRKAVLFIFPLCILLSDTSYLRRDHLRVMFYGLLVVIWGMFFYNLFTNTFEERNHTYVALYILPTAGFIYSELSQHRKVMPLWLKLMLYAAALMIIVFIIYIDSRAGILCLYGVEVLCALHLAQKRGWWKGVLLALLTVGLTFTAEKTLPNHNSRLPIASLASSQTVETEDGTVADTVVATAPAYGKYNDARMAINVTAVKTIADSPVFGYGVGDYDTVLSKRLGIEGYPSLEEQQLNAHNQYTETALAIGIVGLAAMLWWLLMPLCVAWRRKTGFWPVLVLTFIVMFCLLFESMLERQMGMQFVSLIYALMVLIMVVDRVEPYTEHEPVETKN
;
A
#
# COMPACT_ATOMS: atom_id res chain seq x y z
N MET A 1 -7.13 28.24 4.59
CA MET A 1 -6.49 27.82 3.32
C MET A 1 -6.76 28.85 2.25
N ASN A 2 -5.75 29.55 1.78
CA ASN A 2 -5.94 30.63 0.78
C ASN A 2 -5.59 30.09 -0.63
N ILE A 3 -6.45 29.22 -1.17
CA ILE A 3 -6.30 28.66 -2.55
C ILE A 3 -6.40 29.79 -3.60
N LYS A 4 -7.04 30.92 -3.23
CA LYS A 4 -7.29 32.05 -4.14
C LYS A 4 -6.03 32.73 -4.68
N ASN A 5 -4.85 32.50 -4.09
CA ASN A 5 -3.60 33.12 -4.50
C ASN A 5 -2.64 32.16 -5.24
N LEU A 6 -3.06 30.91 -5.47
CA LEU A 6 -2.27 29.98 -6.27
C LEU A 6 -2.42 30.32 -7.78
N LYS A 7 -1.31 30.27 -8.51
CA LYS A 7 -1.37 30.33 -9.96
C LYS A 7 -2.19 29.16 -10.48
N TRP A 8 -2.99 29.38 -11.52
CA TRP A 8 -3.98 28.40 -12.01
C TRP A 8 -3.39 27.02 -12.30
N TYR A 9 -2.18 26.93 -12.83
CA TYR A 9 -1.51 25.66 -13.14
C TYR A 9 -1.07 24.90 -11.86
N ASN A 10 -0.70 25.60 -10.77
CA ASN A 10 -0.45 24.99 -9.47
C ASN A 10 -1.75 24.42 -8.87
N THR A 11 -2.84 25.16 -9.03
CA THR A 11 -4.18 24.72 -8.62
C THR A 11 -4.59 23.47 -9.40
N LEU A 12 -4.38 23.44 -10.72
CA LEU A 12 -4.69 22.28 -11.54
C LEU A 12 -3.90 21.05 -11.10
N GLN A 13 -2.57 21.16 -10.95
CA GLN A 13 -1.73 20.06 -10.50
C GLN A 13 -2.16 19.54 -9.12
N PHE A 14 -2.46 20.44 -8.19
CA PHE A 14 -2.92 20.09 -6.84
C PHE A 14 -4.28 19.37 -6.87
N ILE A 15 -5.24 19.87 -7.63
CA ILE A 15 -6.56 19.23 -7.78
C ILE A 15 -6.40 17.82 -8.36
N MET A 16 -5.58 17.64 -9.42
CA MET A 16 -5.33 16.32 -9.97
C MET A 16 -4.68 15.38 -8.95
N LEU A 17 -3.75 15.85 -8.14
CA LEU A 17 -3.15 15.06 -7.07
C LEU A 17 -4.17 14.65 -5.99
N CYS A 18 -5.05 15.58 -5.57
CA CYS A 18 -6.14 15.33 -4.63
C CYS A 18 -7.16 14.31 -5.16
N ILE A 19 -7.43 14.32 -6.46
CA ILE A 19 -8.35 13.39 -7.11
C ILE A 19 -7.71 12.02 -7.29
N THR A 20 -6.44 11.98 -7.68
CA THR A 20 -5.73 10.72 -7.99
C THR A 20 -5.59 9.83 -6.76
N LEU A 21 -5.27 10.39 -5.60
CA LEU A 21 -5.05 9.60 -4.37
C LEU A 21 -6.26 8.72 -3.99
N PRO A 22 -7.48 9.23 -3.91
CA PRO A 22 -8.66 8.40 -3.64
C PRO A 22 -9.10 7.54 -4.84
N ILE A 23 -8.95 8.02 -6.07
CA ILE A 23 -9.40 7.26 -7.26
C ILE A 23 -8.56 6.01 -7.47
N VAL A 24 -7.24 6.07 -7.26
CA VAL A 24 -6.38 4.88 -7.32
C VAL A 24 -6.81 3.80 -6.31
N ALA A 25 -7.38 4.21 -5.17
CA ALA A 25 -7.93 3.28 -4.19
C ALA A 25 -9.28 2.69 -4.60
N LEU A 26 -10.07 3.40 -5.43
CA LEU A 26 -11.40 2.97 -5.83
C LEU A 26 -11.39 1.98 -7.00
N ASP A 27 -10.67 2.30 -8.06
CA ASP A 27 -10.69 1.54 -9.30
C ASP A 27 -9.37 1.66 -10.06
N TRP A 28 -8.89 0.56 -10.60
CA TRP A 28 -7.59 0.52 -11.27
C TRP A 28 -7.58 1.25 -12.63
N GLN A 29 -8.68 1.21 -13.38
CA GLN A 29 -8.79 1.88 -14.69
C GLN A 29 -8.93 3.38 -14.49
N LEU A 30 -9.85 3.81 -13.63
CA LEU A 30 -9.99 5.21 -13.25
C LEU A 30 -8.71 5.74 -12.58
N GLY A 31 -8.03 4.91 -11.77
CA GLY A 31 -6.73 5.19 -11.20
C GLY A 31 -5.68 5.49 -12.27
N LEU A 32 -5.63 4.70 -13.34
CA LEU A 32 -4.72 4.93 -14.46
C LEU A 32 -5.02 6.27 -15.18
N TRP A 33 -6.28 6.52 -15.49
CA TRP A 33 -6.69 7.77 -16.12
C TRP A 33 -6.38 9.00 -15.26
N SER A 34 -6.65 8.92 -13.97
CA SER A 34 -6.33 10.02 -13.05
C SER A 34 -4.82 10.23 -12.89
N THR A 35 -4.03 9.16 -12.89
CA THR A 35 -2.56 9.22 -12.89
C THR A 35 -2.03 9.89 -14.18
N MET A 36 -2.58 9.53 -15.34
CA MET A 36 -2.25 10.19 -16.60
C MET A 36 -2.65 11.67 -16.59
N ALA A 37 -3.84 12.00 -16.08
CA ALA A 37 -4.30 13.38 -15.96
C ALA A 37 -3.38 14.21 -15.04
N PHE A 38 -2.89 13.63 -13.93
CA PHE A 38 -1.88 14.27 -13.11
C PHE A 38 -0.57 14.50 -13.86
N GLY A 39 -0.12 13.53 -14.67
CA GLY A 39 1.04 13.68 -15.57
C GLY A 39 0.86 14.83 -16.55
N VAL A 40 -0.29 14.89 -17.23
CA VAL A 40 -0.64 15.99 -18.15
C VAL A 40 -0.67 17.35 -17.43
N ALA A 41 -1.30 17.43 -16.25
CA ALA A 41 -1.32 18.66 -15.46
C ALA A 41 0.11 19.11 -15.08
N THR A 42 1.01 18.17 -14.80
CA THR A 42 2.41 18.46 -14.56
C THR A 42 3.12 19.01 -15.79
N VAL A 43 2.91 18.44 -16.96
CA VAL A 43 3.46 18.94 -18.23
C VAL A 43 2.93 20.35 -18.54
N VAL A 44 1.62 20.57 -18.41
CA VAL A 44 1.00 21.89 -18.58
C VAL A 44 1.65 22.93 -17.64
N LYS A 45 1.90 22.55 -16.39
CA LYS A 45 2.57 23.42 -15.44
C LYS A 45 4.00 23.74 -15.88
N ILE A 46 4.81 22.76 -16.28
CA ILE A 46 6.18 22.95 -16.75
C ILE A 46 6.20 23.93 -17.95
N ILE A 47 5.27 23.78 -18.89
CA ILE A 47 5.15 24.69 -20.05
C ILE A 47 4.76 26.10 -19.60
N ALA A 48 3.79 26.23 -18.70
CA ALA A 48 3.32 27.53 -18.20
C ALA A 48 4.40 28.27 -17.39
N GLU A 49 5.21 27.54 -16.61
CA GLU A 49 6.33 28.11 -15.84
C GLU A 49 7.58 28.34 -16.68
N LYS A 50 7.67 27.73 -17.88
CA LYS A 50 8.87 27.72 -18.72
C LYS A 50 10.12 27.25 -17.96
N LYS A 51 9.93 26.34 -17.00
CA LYS A 51 10.98 25.86 -16.11
C LYS A 51 10.81 24.37 -15.84
N VAL A 52 11.87 23.62 -16.02
CA VAL A 52 11.96 22.20 -15.68
C VAL A 52 12.76 22.03 -14.39
N GLY A 53 12.29 21.13 -13.54
CA GLY A 53 12.95 20.78 -12.29
C GLY A 53 12.29 21.40 -11.04
N ASN A 54 12.51 20.76 -9.94
CA ASN A 54 11.90 21.12 -8.66
C ASN A 54 12.95 21.77 -7.74
N PRO A 55 12.86 23.09 -7.49
CA PRO A 55 13.82 23.78 -6.63
C PRO A 55 13.65 23.44 -5.15
N SER A 56 12.50 22.91 -4.74
CA SER A 56 12.27 22.51 -3.36
C SER A 56 12.99 21.20 -2.98
N LEU A 57 13.48 20.45 -3.98
CA LEU A 57 14.25 19.22 -3.79
C LEU A 57 15.74 19.50 -3.74
N ASP A 58 16.39 19.10 -2.68
CA ASP A 58 17.85 19.00 -2.62
C ASP A 58 18.34 17.67 -3.20
N THR A 59 19.65 17.49 -3.26
CA THR A 59 20.30 16.32 -3.86
C THR A 59 19.81 14.98 -3.26
N ALA A 60 19.64 14.90 -1.93
CA ALA A 60 19.22 13.62 -1.33
C ALA A 60 17.77 13.27 -1.66
N LEU A 61 16.84 14.24 -1.72
CA LEU A 61 15.47 14.01 -2.13
C LEU A 61 15.36 13.67 -3.62
N ARG A 62 16.21 14.29 -4.47
CA ARG A 62 16.31 13.93 -5.90
C ARG A 62 16.80 12.51 -6.07
N ILE A 63 17.88 12.12 -5.37
CA ILE A 63 18.38 10.73 -5.38
C ILE A 63 17.27 9.79 -4.90
N THR A 64 16.55 10.13 -3.83
CA THR A 64 15.41 9.32 -3.35
C THR A 64 14.42 9.05 -4.47
N LEU A 65 13.96 10.07 -5.17
CA LEU A 65 13.01 9.88 -6.30
C LEU A 65 13.61 9.07 -7.46
N CYS A 66 14.91 9.09 -7.64
CA CYS A 66 15.60 8.35 -8.70
C CYS A 66 15.85 6.86 -8.34
N THR A 67 15.77 6.45 -7.08
CA THR A 67 16.06 5.05 -6.68
C THR A 67 15.11 4.03 -7.32
N VAL A 68 13.88 4.43 -7.65
CA VAL A 68 12.95 3.60 -8.41
C VAL A 68 13.50 3.18 -9.77
N ALA A 69 14.36 4.02 -10.38
CA ALA A 69 15.00 3.69 -11.64
C ALA A 69 15.96 2.51 -11.52
N VAL A 70 16.70 2.43 -10.42
CA VAL A 70 17.63 1.31 -10.18
C VAL A 70 16.85 -0.01 -10.07
N PHE A 71 15.75 -0.01 -9.32
CA PHE A 71 14.88 -1.17 -9.20
C PHE A 71 14.31 -1.59 -10.57
N TRP A 72 13.78 -0.63 -11.34
CA TRP A 72 13.26 -0.91 -12.69
C TRP A 72 14.35 -1.39 -13.66
N LEU A 73 15.56 -0.81 -13.61
CA LEU A 73 16.68 -1.26 -14.43
C LEU A 73 17.06 -2.71 -14.17
N CYS A 74 16.92 -3.23 -12.95
CA CYS A 74 17.11 -4.64 -12.67
C CYS A 74 16.15 -5.53 -13.50
N TYR A 75 14.87 -5.09 -13.65
CA TYR A 75 13.91 -5.77 -14.53
C TYR A 75 14.30 -5.67 -16.01
N VAL A 76 14.77 -4.50 -16.47
CA VAL A 76 15.25 -4.33 -17.86
C VAL A 76 16.44 -5.25 -18.13
N VAL A 77 17.41 -5.30 -17.23
CA VAL A 77 18.57 -6.17 -17.35
C VAL A 77 18.15 -7.64 -17.37
N SER A 78 17.14 -8.02 -16.58
CA SER A 78 16.66 -9.40 -16.55
C SER A 78 16.00 -9.86 -17.84
N MET A 79 15.58 -8.95 -18.71
CA MET A 79 15.12 -9.32 -20.08
C MET A 79 16.21 -9.96 -20.92
N LEU A 80 17.49 -9.62 -20.68
CA LEU A 80 18.62 -10.12 -21.49
C LEU A 80 18.85 -11.63 -21.34
N TYR A 81 18.38 -12.22 -20.22
CA TYR A 81 18.48 -13.66 -19.98
C TYR A 81 17.11 -14.35 -19.83
N SER A 82 16.01 -13.63 -20.02
CA SER A 82 14.68 -14.22 -20.11
C SER A 82 14.48 -14.93 -21.45
N GLN A 83 13.93 -16.14 -21.42
CA GLN A 83 13.58 -16.89 -22.64
C GLN A 83 12.31 -16.33 -23.30
N ASN A 84 11.31 -15.94 -22.49
CA ASN A 84 10.07 -15.33 -22.97
C ASN A 84 10.20 -13.79 -23.01
N VAL A 85 10.75 -13.28 -24.11
CA VAL A 85 11.00 -11.85 -24.29
C VAL A 85 9.71 -11.03 -24.36
N ASP A 86 8.65 -11.54 -24.98
CA ASP A 86 7.37 -10.83 -25.13
C ASP A 86 6.71 -10.59 -23.76
N ARG A 87 6.73 -11.61 -22.91
CA ARG A 87 6.27 -11.49 -21.54
C ARG A 87 7.15 -10.54 -20.72
N ALA A 88 8.46 -10.66 -20.84
CA ALA A 88 9.42 -9.79 -20.19
C ALA A 88 9.16 -8.31 -20.55
N LEU A 89 8.97 -8.01 -21.83
CA LEU A 89 8.63 -6.66 -22.31
C LEU A 89 7.31 -6.16 -21.72
N THR A 90 6.30 -7.02 -21.68
CA THR A 90 4.99 -6.69 -21.09
C THR A 90 5.11 -6.33 -19.60
N VAL A 91 5.87 -7.11 -18.80
CA VAL A 91 6.04 -6.85 -17.38
C VAL A 91 6.86 -5.58 -17.14
N VAL A 92 7.98 -5.39 -17.86
CA VAL A 92 8.84 -4.21 -17.74
C VAL A 92 8.09 -2.93 -18.12
N SER A 93 7.32 -2.94 -19.22
CA SER A 93 6.52 -1.78 -19.65
C SER A 93 5.43 -1.44 -18.62
N ARG A 94 4.77 -2.46 -18.05
CA ARG A 94 3.77 -2.26 -16.99
C ARG A 94 4.37 -1.61 -15.75
N LYS A 95 5.58 -2.01 -15.35
CA LYS A 95 6.28 -1.44 -14.19
C LYS A 95 6.75 0.00 -14.42
N ALA A 96 6.75 0.52 -15.64
CA ALA A 96 7.04 1.94 -15.92
C ALA A 96 6.07 2.92 -15.21
N VAL A 97 4.89 2.46 -14.80
CA VAL A 97 3.95 3.26 -14.01
C VAL A 97 4.54 3.74 -12.66
N LEU A 98 5.54 3.01 -12.13
CA LEU A 98 6.25 3.39 -10.91
C LEU A 98 6.98 4.73 -11.01
N PHE A 99 7.31 5.18 -12.22
CA PHE A 99 8.01 6.45 -12.45
C PHE A 99 7.10 7.67 -12.44
N ILE A 100 5.81 7.53 -12.72
CA ILE A 100 4.96 8.68 -13.04
C ILE A 100 4.98 9.71 -11.92
N PHE A 101 4.68 9.32 -10.68
CA PHE A 101 4.67 10.28 -9.57
C PHE A 101 6.07 10.79 -9.19
N PRO A 102 7.10 9.94 -9.01
CA PRO A 102 8.45 10.40 -8.77
C PRO A 102 8.95 11.38 -9.84
N LEU A 103 8.70 11.09 -11.13
CA LEU A 103 9.13 11.94 -12.23
C LEU A 103 8.38 13.27 -12.25
N CYS A 104 7.06 13.27 -12.06
CA CYS A 104 6.26 14.49 -11.98
C CYS A 104 6.76 15.42 -10.86
N ILE A 105 7.09 14.88 -9.70
CA ILE A 105 7.62 15.66 -8.57
C ILE A 105 9.05 16.11 -8.83
N LEU A 106 9.86 15.31 -9.49
CA LEU A 106 11.24 15.69 -9.84
C LEU A 106 11.30 16.86 -10.84
N LEU A 107 10.38 16.84 -11.82
CA LEU A 107 10.40 17.77 -12.97
C LEU A 107 9.60 19.05 -12.74
N SER A 108 8.69 19.13 -11.78
CA SER A 108 7.86 20.30 -11.54
C SER A 108 8.05 20.89 -10.16
N ASP A 109 8.01 22.21 -10.06
CA ASP A 109 8.10 22.93 -8.80
C ASP A 109 6.93 22.61 -7.87
N THR A 110 7.22 22.07 -6.69
CA THR A 110 6.24 21.76 -5.64
C THR A 110 6.34 22.69 -4.42
N SER A 111 7.10 23.78 -4.53
CA SER A 111 7.28 24.75 -3.44
C SER A 111 6.00 25.45 -2.98
N TYR A 112 4.94 25.40 -3.78
CA TYR A 112 3.60 25.93 -3.43
C TYR A 112 2.86 25.04 -2.43
N LEU A 113 3.26 23.75 -2.30
CA LEU A 113 2.61 22.83 -1.38
C LEU A 113 2.89 23.24 0.07
N ARG A 114 1.83 23.22 0.86
CA ARG A 114 1.83 23.52 2.29
C ARG A 114 1.20 22.35 3.03
N ARG A 115 1.33 22.33 4.33
CA ARG A 115 0.74 21.32 5.20
C ARG A 115 -0.77 21.19 5.02
N ASP A 116 -1.47 22.29 4.88
CA ASP A 116 -2.92 22.29 4.62
C ASP A 116 -3.28 21.58 3.31
N HIS A 117 -2.43 21.64 2.28
CA HIS A 117 -2.67 20.92 1.05
C HIS A 117 -2.58 19.39 1.27
N LEU A 118 -1.58 18.92 2.01
CA LEU A 118 -1.49 17.49 2.37
C LEU A 118 -2.67 17.04 3.21
N ARG A 119 -3.13 17.89 4.15
CA ARG A 119 -4.32 17.60 4.96
C ARG A 119 -5.57 17.42 4.10
N VAL A 120 -5.80 18.31 3.14
CA VAL A 120 -6.95 18.21 2.21
C VAL A 120 -6.91 16.91 1.42
N MET A 121 -5.74 16.48 0.95
CA MET A 121 -5.59 15.21 0.25
C MET A 121 -5.98 14.01 1.12
N PHE A 122 -5.49 13.95 2.36
CA PHE A 122 -5.81 12.85 3.27
C PHE A 122 -7.26 12.89 3.76
N TYR A 123 -7.85 14.07 3.95
CA TYR A 123 -9.29 14.18 4.22
C TYR A 123 -10.13 13.70 3.03
N GLY A 124 -9.72 14.02 1.81
CA GLY A 124 -10.35 13.49 0.60
C GLY A 124 -10.29 11.97 0.53
N LEU A 125 -9.13 11.37 0.81
CA LEU A 125 -8.99 9.92 0.90
C LEU A 125 -9.90 9.33 1.99
N LEU A 126 -9.97 9.95 3.16
CA LEU A 126 -10.81 9.50 4.27
C LEU A 126 -12.30 9.50 3.90
N VAL A 127 -12.78 10.56 3.22
CA VAL A 127 -14.18 10.64 2.76
C VAL A 127 -14.48 9.50 1.76
N VAL A 128 -13.56 9.20 0.86
CA VAL A 128 -13.74 8.12 -0.12
C VAL A 128 -13.75 6.75 0.57
N ILE A 129 -12.86 6.52 1.55
CA ILE A 129 -12.86 5.28 2.34
C ILE A 129 -14.19 5.08 3.06
N TRP A 130 -14.76 6.16 3.61
CA TRP A 130 -16.10 6.09 4.22
C TRP A 130 -17.17 5.76 3.19
N GLY A 131 -17.13 6.41 2.03
CA GLY A 131 -18.02 6.09 0.92
C GLY A 131 -17.92 4.62 0.50
N MET A 132 -16.70 4.10 0.38
CA MET A 132 -16.46 2.68 0.10
C MET A 132 -17.06 1.77 1.17
N PHE A 133 -16.84 2.07 2.43
CA PHE A 133 -17.37 1.28 3.54
C PHE A 133 -18.89 1.20 3.49
N PHE A 134 -19.57 2.35 3.40
CA PHE A 134 -21.04 2.38 3.33
C PHE A 134 -21.58 1.72 2.05
N TYR A 135 -20.95 1.99 0.90
CA TYR A 135 -21.35 1.34 -0.35
C TYR A 135 -21.30 -0.18 -0.23
N ASN A 136 -20.25 -0.72 0.38
CA ASN A 136 -20.11 -2.16 0.53
C ASN A 136 -21.03 -2.77 1.58
N LEU A 137 -21.41 -2.03 2.62
CA LEU A 137 -22.45 -2.47 3.56
C LEU A 137 -23.80 -2.70 2.86
N PHE A 138 -24.11 -1.90 1.82
CA PHE A 138 -25.37 -2.00 1.09
C PHE A 138 -25.32 -2.96 -0.09
N THR A 139 -24.15 -3.15 -0.74
CA THR A 139 -24.04 -3.89 -2.00
C THR A 139 -23.37 -5.25 -1.88
N ASN A 140 -22.68 -5.52 -0.77
CA ASN A 140 -21.91 -6.75 -0.52
C ASN A 140 -20.78 -7.02 -1.57
N THR A 141 -20.30 -6.00 -2.24
CA THR A 141 -19.38 -6.10 -3.40
C THR A 141 -17.90 -6.32 -3.05
N PHE A 142 -17.54 -6.52 -1.76
CA PHE A 142 -16.15 -6.76 -1.36
C PHE A 142 -15.59 -8.13 -1.73
N GLU A 143 -16.43 -9.10 -2.01
CA GLU A 143 -16.01 -10.48 -2.31
C GLU A 143 -15.05 -10.57 -3.50
N GLU A 144 -15.14 -9.62 -4.44
CA GLU A 144 -14.32 -9.60 -5.65
C GLU A 144 -12.95 -8.90 -5.49
N ARG A 145 -12.71 -8.19 -4.38
CA ARG A 145 -11.48 -7.41 -4.18
C ARG A 145 -10.52 -8.12 -3.24
N ASN A 146 -9.24 -8.10 -3.60
CA ASN A 146 -8.21 -8.59 -2.69
C ASN A 146 -8.12 -7.68 -1.44
N HIS A 147 -8.44 -8.24 -0.30
CA HIS A 147 -8.57 -7.56 0.99
C HIS A 147 -7.27 -6.86 1.45
N THR A 148 -6.10 -7.39 1.06
CA THR A 148 -4.81 -6.79 1.40
C THR A 148 -4.59 -5.46 0.67
N TYR A 149 -5.07 -5.31 -0.57
CA TYR A 149 -5.03 -4.01 -1.28
C TYR A 149 -5.93 -2.99 -0.60
N VAL A 150 -7.14 -3.40 -0.19
CA VAL A 150 -8.05 -2.50 0.52
C VAL A 150 -7.42 -2.02 1.82
N ALA A 151 -6.76 -2.91 2.58
CA ALA A 151 -6.02 -2.54 3.78
C ALA A 151 -4.89 -1.53 3.48
N LEU A 152 -4.12 -1.73 2.40
CA LEU A 152 -3.07 -0.80 1.97
C LEU A 152 -3.61 0.61 1.72
N TYR A 153 -4.83 0.73 1.17
CA TYR A 153 -5.44 2.04 0.89
C TYR A 153 -5.98 2.74 2.13
N ILE A 154 -6.47 1.98 3.10
CA ILE A 154 -7.12 2.49 4.30
C ILE A 154 -6.11 2.92 5.38
N LEU A 155 -5.09 2.10 5.61
CA LEU A 155 -4.16 2.26 6.74
C LEU A 155 -3.37 3.57 6.75
N PRO A 156 -2.97 4.20 5.61
CA PRO A 156 -2.38 5.53 5.63
C PRO A 156 -3.23 6.58 6.32
N THR A 157 -4.56 6.46 6.26
CA THR A 157 -5.47 7.39 6.95
C THR A 157 -5.47 7.21 8.46
N ALA A 158 -5.19 6.01 9.00
CA ALA A 158 -5.03 5.80 10.44
C ALA A 158 -3.83 6.60 10.98
N GLY A 159 -2.69 6.53 10.30
CA GLY A 159 -1.52 7.35 10.64
C GLY A 159 -1.79 8.85 10.54
N PHE A 160 -2.54 9.28 9.52
CA PHE A 160 -2.96 10.66 9.36
C PHE A 160 -3.87 11.14 10.50
N ILE A 161 -4.92 10.38 10.86
CA ILE A 161 -5.83 10.70 11.96
C ILE A 161 -5.05 10.86 13.27
N TYR A 162 -4.14 9.91 13.56
CA TYR A 162 -3.28 10.01 14.74
C TYR A 162 -2.44 11.29 14.71
N SER A 163 -1.82 11.62 13.58
CA SER A 163 -1.01 12.83 13.41
C SER A 163 -1.84 14.08 13.70
N GLU A 164 -3.03 14.21 13.11
CA GLU A 164 -3.94 15.35 13.33
C GLU A 164 -4.36 15.48 14.81
N LEU A 165 -4.81 14.37 15.42
CA LEU A 165 -5.22 14.37 16.83
C LEU A 165 -4.07 14.63 17.80
N SER A 166 -2.86 14.17 17.50
CA SER A 166 -1.70 14.38 18.38
C SER A 166 -1.17 15.82 18.33
N GLN A 167 -1.27 16.46 17.15
CA GLN A 167 -0.60 17.73 16.87
C GLN A 167 -1.54 18.93 16.99
N HIS A 168 -2.78 18.81 16.54
CA HIS A 168 -3.72 19.95 16.45
C HIS A 168 -4.88 19.89 17.44
N ARG A 169 -4.91 18.90 18.34
CA ARG A 169 -6.02 18.69 19.26
C ARG A 169 -6.46 19.95 20.03
N LYS A 170 -5.53 20.80 20.43
CA LYS A 170 -5.85 22.00 21.25
C LYS A 170 -6.60 23.05 20.44
N VAL A 171 -6.28 23.22 19.17
CA VAL A 171 -6.82 24.27 18.28
C VAL A 171 -8.02 23.79 17.46
N MET A 172 -8.22 22.48 17.38
CA MET A 172 -9.27 21.86 16.57
C MET A 172 -10.64 22.00 17.22
N PRO A 173 -11.70 22.36 16.46
CA PRO A 173 -13.07 22.40 16.97
C PRO A 173 -13.55 21.01 17.40
N LEU A 174 -14.48 20.96 18.35
CA LEU A 174 -14.96 19.71 18.96
C LEU A 174 -15.56 18.76 17.91
N TRP A 175 -16.37 19.28 17.00
CA TRP A 175 -16.99 18.45 15.96
C TRP A 175 -15.98 17.71 15.09
N LEU A 176 -14.85 18.37 14.74
CA LEU A 176 -13.79 17.75 13.94
C LEU A 176 -13.04 16.66 14.74
N LYS A 177 -12.82 16.88 16.05
CA LYS A 177 -12.25 15.84 16.93
C LYS A 177 -13.12 14.60 16.97
N LEU A 178 -14.42 14.79 17.18
CA LEU A 178 -15.39 13.69 17.23
C LEU A 178 -15.44 12.94 15.89
N MET A 179 -15.42 13.67 14.78
CA MET A 179 -15.37 13.08 13.45
C MET A 179 -14.11 12.23 13.23
N LEU A 180 -12.94 12.70 13.66
CA LEU A 180 -11.69 11.94 13.54
C LEU A 180 -11.65 10.72 14.47
N TYR A 181 -12.21 10.79 15.68
CA TYR A 181 -12.35 9.61 16.54
C TYR A 181 -13.33 8.59 15.95
N ALA A 182 -14.46 9.04 15.40
CA ALA A 182 -15.38 8.17 14.68
C ALA A 182 -14.72 7.52 13.45
N ALA A 183 -13.90 8.27 12.72
CA ALA A 183 -13.12 7.78 11.61
C ALA A 183 -12.10 6.70 12.02
N ALA A 184 -11.39 6.90 13.12
CA ALA A 184 -10.46 5.91 13.64
C ALA A 184 -11.18 4.60 14.02
N LEU A 185 -12.33 4.71 14.70
CA LEU A 185 -13.16 3.55 15.03
C LEU A 185 -13.66 2.83 13.76
N MET A 186 -14.10 3.60 12.77
CA MET A 186 -14.60 3.03 11.51
C MET A 186 -13.50 2.30 10.73
N ILE A 187 -12.24 2.77 10.77
CA ILE A 187 -11.12 2.07 10.14
C ILE A 187 -10.93 0.68 10.79
N ILE A 188 -11.01 0.60 12.13
CA ILE A 188 -10.92 -0.67 12.85
C ILE A 188 -12.05 -1.60 12.41
N VAL A 189 -13.30 -1.12 12.45
CA VAL A 189 -14.47 -1.90 12.05
C VAL A 189 -14.35 -2.35 10.59
N PHE A 190 -13.91 -1.47 9.69
CA PHE A 190 -13.81 -1.77 8.28
C PHE A 190 -12.75 -2.85 7.98
N ILE A 191 -11.56 -2.76 8.58
CA ILE A 191 -10.50 -3.75 8.37
C ILE A 191 -10.91 -5.13 8.90
N ILE A 192 -11.65 -5.17 10.02
CA ILE A 192 -12.18 -6.42 10.58
C ILE A 192 -13.30 -6.95 9.69
N TYR A 193 -14.20 -6.09 9.23
CA TYR A 193 -15.32 -6.48 8.37
C TYR A 193 -14.86 -7.14 7.06
N ILE A 194 -13.81 -6.62 6.42
CA ILE A 194 -13.22 -7.22 5.20
C ILE A 194 -12.39 -8.47 5.49
N ASP A 195 -12.23 -8.87 6.76
CA ASP A 195 -11.45 -10.04 7.20
C ASP A 195 -10.04 -10.11 6.58
N SER A 196 -9.36 -8.96 6.51
CA SER A 196 -7.98 -8.89 6.04
C SER A 196 -7.01 -9.20 7.16
N ARG A 197 -6.59 -10.47 7.30
CA ARG A 197 -5.61 -10.87 8.33
C ARG A 197 -4.33 -10.03 8.26
N ALA A 198 -3.82 -9.79 7.06
CA ALA A 198 -2.67 -8.90 6.83
C ALA A 198 -2.98 -7.46 7.25
N GLY A 199 -4.19 -6.96 6.94
CA GLY A 199 -4.65 -5.63 7.32
C GLY A 199 -4.77 -5.45 8.83
N ILE A 200 -5.32 -6.44 9.55
CA ILE A 200 -5.44 -6.43 11.02
C ILE A 200 -4.05 -6.40 11.67
N LEU A 201 -3.13 -7.26 11.23
CA LEU A 201 -1.76 -7.27 11.75
C LEU A 201 -1.01 -5.96 11.45
N CYS A 202 -1.21 -5.39 10.27
CA CYS A 202 -0.63 -4.11 9.91
C CYS A 202 -1.22 -2.97 10.77
N LEU A 203 -2.52 -2.99 11.06
CA LEU A 203 -3.18 -2.03 11.94
C LEU A 203 -2.57 -2.06 13.35
N TYR A 204 -2.40 -3.26 13.94
CA TYR A 204 -1.70 -3.39 15.22
C TYR A 204 -0.30 -2.76 15.19
N GLY A 205 0.46 -2.98 14.09
CA GLY A 205 1.76 -2.35 13.93
C GLY A 205 1.69 -0.82 13.86
N VAL A 206 0.72 -0.25 13.15
CA VAL A 206 0.47 1.20 13.08
C VAL A 206 0.10 1.75 14.47
N GLU A 207 -0.78 1.07 15.21
CA GLU A 207 -1.17 1.46 16.57
C GLU A 207 0.03 1.49 17.52
N VAL A 208 0.89 0.48 17.47
CA VAL A 208 2.14 0.42 18.25
C VAL A 208 3.09 1.56 17.86
N LEU A 209 3.28 1.84 16.57
CA LEU A 209 4.12 2.96 16.12
C LEU A 209 3.57 4.31 16.60
N CYS A 210 2.26 4.52 16.55
CA CYS A 210 1.60 5.72 17.08
C CYS A 210 1.79 5.85 18.61
N ALA A 211 1.68 4.74 19.34
CA ALA A 211 1.90 4.68 20.77
C ALA A 211 3.36 5.00 21.15
N LEU A 212 4.33 4.46 20.40
CA LEU A 212 5.75 4.76 20.59
C LEU A 212 6.05 6.25 20.34
N HIS A 213 5.46 6.83 19.29
CA HIS A 213 5.60 8.26 19.02
C HIS A 213 5.03 9.11 20.17
N LEU A 214 3.86 8.74 20.68
CA LEU A 214 3.25 9.43 21.83
C LEU A 214 4.10 9.29 23.09
N ALA A 215 4.66 8.10 23.33
CA ALA A 215 5.56 7.84 24.46
C ALA A 215 6.79 8.75 24.44
N GLN A 216 7.39 8.91 23.26
CA GLN A 216 8.55 9.80 23.09
C GLN A 216 8.20 11.28 23.29
N LYS A 217 7.03 11.73 22.80
CA LYS A 217 6.63 13.15 22.89
C LYS A 217 6.05 13.56 24.24
N ARG A 218 5.29 12.69 24.88
CA ARG A 218 4.44 13.07 26.05
C ARG A 218 4.64 12.17 27.28
N GLY A 219 5.61 11.29 27.24
CA GLY A 219 5.93 10.35 28.31
C GLY A 219 5.41 8.93 28.07
N TRP A 220 6.20 7.96 28.52
CA TRP A 220 6.01 6.54 28.23
C TRP A 220 4.65 5.98 28.64
N TRP A 221 4.10 6.41 29.78
CA TRP A 221 2.82 5.91 30.29
C TRP A 221 1.63 6.29 29.39
N LYS A 222 1.68 7.46 28.69
CA LYS A 222 0.65 7.88 27.73
C LYS A 222 0.71 7.03 26.45
N GLY A 223 1.90 6.65 26.04
CA GLY A 223 2.07 5.70 24.93
C GLY A 223 1.53 4.33 25.29
N VAL A 224 1.87 3.80 26.47
CA VAL A 224 1.32 2.51 26.96
C VAL A 224 -0.20 2.56 27.05
N LEU A 225 -0.77 3.65 27.60
CA LEU A 225 -2.21 3.81 27.68
C LEU A 225 -2.87 3.83 26.29
N LEU A 226 -2.28 4.53 25.31
CA LEU A 226 -2.77 4.53 23.93
C LEU A 226 -2.71 3.11 23.34
N ALA A 227 -1.59 2.41 23.48
CA ALA A 227 -1.45 1.04 22.98
C ALA A 227 -2.49 0.09 23.59
N LEU A 228 -2.66 0.12 24.90
CA LEU A 228 -3.66 -0.71 25.58
C LEU A 228 -5.09 -0.39 25.12
N LEU A 229 -5.38 0.90 24.89
CA LEU A 229 -6.70 1.32 24.42
C LEU A 229 -6.96 0.90 22.97
N THR A 230 -6.04 1.21 22.04
CA THR A 230 -6.27 0.97 20.60
C THR A 230 -6.13 -0.51 20.27
N VAL A 231 -5.04 -1.16 20.69
CA VAL A 231 -4.83 -2.60 20.49
C VAL A 231 -5.91 -3.42 21.20
N GLY A 232 -6.28 -3.04 22.42
CA GLY A 232 -7.38 -3.69 23.14
C GLY A 232 -8.73 -3.51 22.45
N LEU A 233 -9.02 -2.33 21.89
CA LEU A 233 -10.23 -2.08 21.13
C LEU A 233 -10.27 -2.90 19.84
N THR A 234 -9.17 -2.92 19.08
CA THR A 234 -9.05 -3.71 17.83
C THR A 234 -9.20 -5.20 18.13
N PHE A 235 -8.54 -5.71 19.18
CA PHE A 235 -8.67 -7.11 19.61
C PHE A 235 -10.10 -7.46 20.03
N THR A 236 -10.75 -6.61 20.82
CA THR A 236 -12.13 -6.83 21.23
C THR A 236 -13.08 -6.83 20.03
N ALA A 237 -12.90 -5.86 19.12
CA ALA A 237 -13.69 -5.77 17.90
C ALA A 237 -13.48 -7.01 17.00
N GLU A 238 -12.24 -7.51 16.86
CA GLU A 238 -11.94 -8.76 16.11
C GLU A 238 -12.69 -9.97 16.70
N LYS A 239 -12.85 -10.05 18.01
CA LYS A 239 -13.54 -11.17 18.68
C LYS A 239 -15.08 -11.04 18.69
N THR A 240 -15.60 -9.82 18.61
CA THR A 240 -17.05 -9.56 18.78
C THR A 240 -17.77 -9.27 17.47
N LEU A 241 -17.10 -8.68 16.49
CA LEU A 241 -17.71 -8.38 15.20
C LEU A 241 -17.76 -9.64 14.31
N PRO A 242 -18.88 -9.89 13.62
CA PRO A 242 -18.98 -10.98 12.67
C PRO A 242 -18.09 -10.67 11.45
N ASN A 243 -17.14 -11.55 11.17
CA ASN A 243 -16.33 -11.49 9.96
C ASN A 243 -17.16 -11.93 8.76
N HIS A 244 -16.99 -11.27 7.62
CA HIS A 244 -17.73 -11.61 6.40
C HIS A 244 -17.47 -13.06 5.96
N ASN A 245 -16.21 -13.52 6.04
CA ASN A 245 -15.80 -14.88 5.68
C ASN A 245 -16.18 -15.94 6.72
N SER A 246 -16.47 -15.58 7.98
CA SER A 246 -16.95 -16.54 8.98
C SER A 246 -18.38 -17.01 8.72
N ARG A 247 -19.08 -16.35 7.78
CA ARG A 247 -20.43 -16.74 7.33
C ARG A 247 -20.39 -17.83 6.25
N LEU A 248 -19.25 -18.06 5.59
CA LEU A 248 -19.05 -19.22 4.74
C LEU A 248 -18.45 -20.32 5.63
N PRO A 249 -19.22 -21.33 6.06
CA PRO A 249 -18.61 -22.49 6.70
C PRO A 249 -17.58 -23.05 5.74
N ILE A 250 -16.39 -23.36 6.24
CA ILE A 250 -15.33 -24.06 5.48
C ILE A 250 -15.89 -25.36 4.86
N ALA A 251 -16.98 -25.88 5.40
CA ALA A 251 -17.80 -26.95 4.85
C ALA A 251 -18.48 -26.63 3.51
N SER A 252 -18.65 -25.36 3.10
CA SER A 252 -19.24 -25.05 1.80
C SER A 252 -18.21 -24.93 0.66
N LEU A 253 -16.90 -24.96 0.97
CA LEU A 253 -15.87 -25.25 -0.04
C LEU A 253 -15.78 -26.75 -0.39
N ALA A 254 -16.40 -27.62 0.38
CA ALA A 254 -16.88 -28.92 -0.03
C ALA A 254 -18.27 -28.72 -0.68
N SER A 255 -18.32 -27.93 -1.78
CA SER A 255 -19.52 -27.88 -2.60
C SER A 255 -19.75 -29.28 -3.13
N SER A 256 -20.76 -29.94 -2.59
CA SER A 256 -21.46 -31.03 -3.23
C SER A 256 -21.86 -30.57 -4.64
N GLN A 257 -21.03 -30.84 -5.62
CA GLN A 257 -21.47 -30.98 -6.99
C GLN A 257 -22.28 -32.28 -6.97
N THR A 258 -23.57 -32.14 -6.78
CA THR A 258 -24.54 -33.17 -7.17
C THR A 258 -24.42 -33.33 -8.67
N VAL A 259 -23.63 -34.28 -9.10
CA VAL A 259 -23.70 -34.79 -10.47
C VAL A 259 -24.98 -35.63 -10.48
N GLU A 260 -26.04 -35.10 -11.06
CA GLU A 260 -27.21 -35.91 -11.45
C GLU A 260 -26.72 -36.91 -12.50
N THR A 261 -26.60 -38.15 -12.10
CA THR A 261 -26.47 -39.24 -13.04
C THR A 261 -27.84 -39.48 -13.65
N GLU A 262 -27.92 -39.73 -14.96
CA GLU A 262 -29.15 -39.94 -15.76
C GLU A 262 -30.10 -41.03 -15.25
N ASP A 263 -29.78 -41.71 -14.15
CA ASP A 263 -30.57 -42.84 -13.59
C ASP A 263 -31.23 -42.54 -12.25
N GLY A 264 -31.34 -41.32 -11.79
CA GLY A 264 -32.18 -40.92 -10.66
C GLY A 264 -31.84 -41.55 -9.30
N THR A 265 -30.68 -42.20 -9.14
CA THR A 265 -30.24 -42.73 -7.85
C THR A 265 -29.25 -41.75 -7.21
N VAL A 266 -29.61 -41.26 -6.02
CA VAL A 266 -28.73 -40.45 -5.17
C VAL A 266 -27.63 -41.36 -4.66
N ALA A 267 -26.46 -41.28 -5.31
CA ALA A 267 -25.25 -41.92 -4.79
C ALA A 267 -24.74 -41.10 -3.60
N ASP A 268 -24.49 -41.75 -2.49
CA ASP A 268 -23.91 -41.18 -1.28
C ASP A 268 -22.64 -40.39 -1.61
N THR A 269 -22.64 -39.19 -1.19
CA THR A 269 -21.66 -38.14 -1.46
C THR A 269 -20.27 -38.60 -1.01
N VAL A 270 -19.38 -38.85 -1.94
CA VAL A 270 -17.96 -38.82 -1.64
C VAL A 270 -17.64 -37.36 -1.28
N VAL A 271 -17.45 -37.11 0.00
CA VAL A 271 -16.88 -35.87 0.48
C VAL A 271 -15.52 -35.72 -0.20
N ALA A 272 -15.48 -34.89 -1.23
CA ALA A 272 -14.20 -34.49 -1.81
C ALA A 272 -13.43 -33.76 -0.69
N THR A 273 -12.55 -34.48 -0.02
CA THR A 273 -11.59 -33.89 0.90
C THR A 273 -10.90 -32.78 0.13
N ALA A 274 -10.91 -31.56 0.71
CA ALA A 274 -10.18 -30.42 0.16
C ALA A 274 -8.80 -30.90 -0.31
N PRO A 275 -8.31 -30.49 -1.50
CA PRO A 275 -7.07 -30.99 -2.03
C PRO A 275 -5.99 -30.80 -0.98
N ALA A 276 -5.48 -31.89 -0.45
CA ALA A 276 -4.38 -31.87 0.50
C ALA A 276 -3.15 -31.38 -0.26
N TYR A 277 -2.65 -30.19 0.10
CA TYR A 277 -1.41 -29.65 -0.46
C TYR A 277 -0.21 -30.36 0.18
N GLY A 278 -0.17 -31.68 0.08
CA GLY A 278 0.87 -32.52 0.64
C GLY A 278 0.99 -32.34 2.17
N LYS A 279 2.16 -31.93 2.67
CA LYS A 279 2.36 -31.67 4.10
C LYS A 279 1.84 -30.28 4.57
N TYR A 280 1.32 -29.44 3.68
CA TYR A 280 0.82 -28.11 4.00
C TYR A 280 -0.70 -28.07 3.86
N ASN A 281 -1.37 -27.55 4.89
CA ASN A 281 -2.82 -27.37 4.87
C ASN A 281 -3.24 -26.07 4.16
N ASP A 282 -2.27 -25.23 3.75
CA ASP A 282 -2.50 -23.93 3.11
C ASP A 282 -1.69 -23.84 1.80
N ALA A 283 -2.38 -23.57 0.69
CA ALA A 283 -1.78 -23.38 -0.63
C ALA A 283 -0.69 -22.29 -0.63
N ARG A 284 -0.90 -21.19 0.10
CA ARG A 284 0.10 -20.11 0.21
C ARG A 284 1.38 -20.59 0.87
N MET A 285 1.28 -21.45 1.88
CA MET A 285 2.46 -22.01 2.54
C MET A 285 3.23 -22.92 1.57
N ALA A 286 2.55 -23.78 0.80
CA ALA A 286 3.15 -24.62 -0.20
C ALA A 286 3.89 -23.80 -1.27
N ILE A 287 3.22 -22.75 -1.81
CA ILE A 287 3.80 -21.86 -2.81
C ILE A 287 5.04 -21.14 -2.26
N ASN A 288 4.97 -20.55 -1.05
CA ASN A 288 6.11 -19.81 -0.49
C ASN A 288 7.32 -20.72 -0.20
N VAL A 289 7.09 -21.92 0.33
CA VAL A 289 8.20 -22.86 0.58
C VAL A 289 8.84 -23.33 -0.72
N THR A 290 8.05 -23.65 -1.73
CA THR A 290 8.55 -24.02 -3.06
C THR A 290 9.28 -22.86 -3.71
N ALA A 291 8.78 -21.64 -3.59
CA ALA A 291 9.42 -20.44 -4.10
C ALA A 291 10.80 -20.19 -3.46
N VAL A 292 10.92 -20.35 -2.13
CA VAL A 292 12.22 -20.21 -1.44
C VAL A 292 13.22 -21.26 -1.93
N LYS A 293 12.80 -22.51 -2.13
CA LYS A 293 13.66 -23.55 -2.70
C LYS A 293 14.07 -23.21 -4.14
N THR A 294 13.12 -22.69 -4.94
CA THR A 294 13.38 -22.27 -6.32
C THR A 294 14.40 -21.14 -6.37
N ILE A 295 14.28 -20.12 -5.47
CA ILE A 295 15.26 -19.04 -5.34
C ILE A 295 16.66 -19.58 -5.04
N ALA A 296 16.79 -20.63 -4.23
CA ALA A 296 18.09 -21.20 -3.87
C ALA A 296 18.84 -21.78 -5.07
N ASP A 297 18.16 -22.19 -6.14
CA ASP A 297 18.76 -22.70 -7.37
C ASP A 297 19.30 -21.56 -8.28
N SER A 298 18.76 -20.33 -8.18
CA SER A 298 19.24 -19.14 -8.91
C SER A 298 19.18 -17.88 -8.04
N PRO A 299 20.01 -17.76 -6.99
CA PRO A 299 19.82 -16.75 -5.94
C PRO A 299 20.23 -15.35 -6.34
N VAL A 300 21.20 -15.17 -7.25
CA VAL A 300 21.83 -13.85 -7.52
C VAL A 300 20.99 -13.01 -8.46
N PHE A 301 20.63 -13.58 -9.61
CA PHE A 301 19.93 -12.87 -10.70
C PHE A 301 18.49 -13.36 -10.93
N GLY A 302 18.06 -14.43 -10.25
CA GLY A 302 16.74 -15.04 -10.47
C GLY A 302 16.63 -15.74 -11.81
N TYR A 303 15.38 -15.95 -12.26
CA TYR A 303 15.10 -16.69 -13.50
C TYR A 303 14.80 -15.79 -14.69
N GLY A 304 14.80 -14.47 -14.50
CA GLY A 304 14.38 -13.52 -15.51
C GLY A 304 12.88 -13.21 -15.42
N VAL A 305 12.56 -11.96 -15.75
CA VAL A 305 11.20 -11.42 -15.60
C VAL A 305 10.16 -12.07 -16.52
N GLY A 306 10.60 -12.73 -17.60
CA GLY A 306 9.71 -13.44 -18.52
C GLY A 306 9.37 -14.87 -18.11
N ASP A 307 10.13 -15.48 -17.19
CA ASP A 307 10.12 -16.94 -17.01
C ASP A 307 9.83 -17.39 -15.57
N TYR A 308 10.08 -16.55 -14.57
CA TYR A 308 10.10 -16.94 -13.15
C TYR A 308 8.81 -17.59 -12.64
N ASP A 309 7.65 -17.19 -13.13
CA ASP A 309 6.36 -17.76 -12.74
C ASP A 309 6.11 -19.13 -13.39
N THR A 310 6.55 -19.31 -14.65
CA THR A 310 6.53 -20.61 -15.31
C THR A 310 7.46 -21.61 -14.60
N VAL A 311 8.63 -21.14 -14.15
CA VAL A 311 9.57 -21.95 -13.37
C VAL A 311 8.96 -22.34 -12.01
N LEU A 312 8.35 -21.40 -11.30
CA LEU A 312 7.68 -21.68 -10.02
C LEU A 312 6.54 -22.68 -10.20
N SER A 313 5.67 -22.48 -11.22
CA SER A 313 4.54 -23.38 -11.49
C SER A 313 5.01 -24.80 -11.79
N LYS A 314 6.00 -24.98 -12.67
CA LYS A 314 6.59 -26.31 -12.95
C LYS A 314 7.19 -26.96 -11.71
N ARG A 315 7.86 -26.17 -10.86
CA ARG A 315 8.43 -26.68 -9.60
C ARG A 315 7.34 -27.16 -8.65
N LEU A 316 6.21 -26.45 -8.57
CA LEU A 316 5.05 -26.88 -7.78
C LEU A 316 4.51 -28.22 -8.26
N GLY A 317 4.42 -28.46 -9.57
CA GLY A 317 4.04 -29.76 -10.13
C GLY A 317 5.01 -30.87 -9.73
N ILE A 318 6.32 -30.64 -9.85
CA ILE A 318 7.38 -31.59 -9.47
C ILE A 318 7.33 -31.92 -7.96
N GLU A 319 7.00 -30.94 -7.10
CA GLU A 319 6.88 -31.15 -5.66
C GLU A 319 5.55 -31.79 -5.23
N GLY A 320 4.68 -32.17 -6.18
CA GLY A 320 3.45 -32.88 -5.94
C GLY A 320 2.22 -32.01 -5.73
N TYR A 321 2.23 -30.76 -6.27
CA TYR A 321 1.10 -29.84 -6.23
C TYR A 321 0.54 -29.52 -7.63
N PRO A 322 0.03 -30.51 -8.40
CA PRO A 322 -0.39 -30.29 -9.78
C PRO A 322 -1.53 -29.27 -9.92
N SER A 323 -2.43 -29.21 -8.95
CA SER A 323 -3.51 -28.20 -8.96
C SER A 323 -3.00 -26.76 -8.83
N LEU A 324 -1.84 -26.53 -8.15
CA LEU A 324 -1.22 -25.22 -8.06
C LEU A 324 -0.39 -24.90 -9.31
N GLU A 325 0.19 -25.91 -9.96
CA GLU A 325 0.86 -25.76 -11.25
C GLU A 325 -0.11 -25.24 -12.31
N GLU A 326 -1.29 -25.86 -12.43
CA GLU A 326 -2.33 -25.47 -13.41
C GLU A 326 -2.86 -24.06 -13.19
N GLN A 327 -2.98 -23.63 -11.94
CA GLN A 327 -3.50 -22.31 -11.58
C GLN A 327 -2.50 -21.17 -11.84
N GLN A 328 -1.22 -21.44 -12.04
CA GLN A 328 -0.14 -20.48 -12.27
C GLN A 328 -0.18 -19.29 -11.28
N LEU A 329 -0.35 -19.59 -10.00
CA LEU A 329 -0.45 -18.59 -8.95
C LEU A 329 0.90 -17.91 -8.71
N ASN A 330 0.85 -16.62 -8.38
CA ASN A 330 2.03 -15.88 -7.92
C ASN A 330 2.39 -16.26 -6.47
N ALA A 331 3.56 -15.81 -6.00
CA ALA A 331 4.04 -16.15 -4.67
C ALA A 331 3.24 -15.53 -3.52
N HIS A 332 2.29 -14.63 -3.78
CA HIS A 332 1.56 -13.85 -2.76
C HIS A 332 2.47 -13.17 -1.73
N ASN A 333 3.69 -12.85 -2.13
CA ASN A 333 4.71 -12.18 -1.34
C ASN A 333 5.66 -11.46 -2.31
N GLN A 334 5.65 -10.14 -2.29
CA GLN A 334 6.43 -9.35 -3.24
C GLN A 334 7.93 -9.57 -3.12
N TYR A 335 8.45 -9.85 -1.93
CA TYR A 335 9.88 -10.09 -1.73
C TYR A 335 10.31 -11.39 -2.41
N THR A 336 9.53 -12.43 -2.22
CA THR A 336 9.74 -13.75 -2.86
C THR A 336 9.58 -13.62 -4.38
N GLU A 337 8.54 -12.93 -4.85
CA GLU A 337 8.29 -12.67 -6.27
C GLU A 337 9.47 -11.95 -6.94
N THR A 338 9.95 -10.88 -6.28
CA THR A 338 11.09 -10.10 -6.77
C THR A 338 12.38 -10.96 -6.80
N ALA A 339 12.61 -11.76 -5.76
CA ALA A 339 13.79 -12.63 -5.69
C ALA A 339 13.74 -13.76 -6.74
N LEU A 340 12.57 -14.31 -7.05
CA LEU A 340 12.39 -15.26 -8.16
C LEU A 340 12.70 -14.61 -9.51
N ALA A 341 12.17 -13.42 -9.76
CA ALA A 341 12.29 -12.75 -11.05
C ALA A 341 13.71 -12.22 -11.30
N ILE A 342 14.29 -11.50 -10.34
CA ILE A 342 15.54 -10.72 -10.52
C ILE A 342 16.56 -10.92 -9.40
N GLY A 343 16.42 -11.99 -8.63
CA GLY A 343 17.37 -12.42 -7.60
C GLY A 343 17.51 -11.47 -6.42
N ILE A 344 18.55 -11.74 -5.61
CA ILE A 344 18.88 -10.92 -4.44
C ILE A 344 19.33 -9.50 -4.83
N VAL A 345 19.90 -9.33 -6.02
CA VAL A 345 20.30 -8.01 -6.55
C VAL A 345 19.07 -7.14 -6.74
N GLY A 346 18.02 -7.65 -7.36
CA GLY A 346 16.77 -6.93 -7.53
C GLY A 346 16.01 -6.72 -6.23
N LEU A 347 16.05 -7.72 -5.33
CA LEU A 347 15.46 -7.58 -3.99
C LEU A 347 16.17 -6.47 -3.20
N ALA A 348 17.50 -6.40 -3.23
CA ALA A 348 18.26 -5.33 -2.60
C ALA A 348 17.93 -3.94 -3.19
N ALA A 349 17.77 -3.85 -4.52
CA ALA A 349 17.34 -2.62 -5.20
C ALA A 349 15.93 -2.20 -4.79
N MET A 350 14.99 -3.13 -4.66
CA MET A 350 13.63 -2.87 -4.16
C MET A 350 13.66 -2.36 -2.71
N LEU A 351 14.39 -3.03 -1.84
CA LEU A 351 14.52 -2.61 -0.43
C LEU A 351 15.19 -1.24 -0.32
N TRP A 352 16.23 -0.98 -1.11
CA TRP A 352 16.87 0.34 -1.15
C TRP A 352 15.89 1.40 -1.59
N TRP A 353 15.14 1.17 -2.68
CA TRP A 353 14.09 2.07 -3.12
C TRP A 353 13.08 2.36 -2.00
N LEU A 354 12.47 1.35 -1.43
CA LEU A 354 11.41 1.51 -0.43
C LEU A 354 11.88 2.15 0.89
N LEU A 355 13.13 1.89 1.31
CA LEU A 355 13.69 2.39 2.57
C LEU A 355 14.35 3.76 2.45
N MET A 356 14.68 4.20 1.23
CA MET A 356 15.41 5.45 1.03
C MET A 356 14.69 6.69 1.61
N PRO A 357 13.38 6.88 1.45
CA PRO A 357 12.66 7.99 2.08
C PRO A 357 12.81 7.99 3.61
N LEU A 358 12.70 6.81 4.24
CA LEU A 358 12.84 6.64 5.67
C LEU A 358 14.26 6.97 6.15
N CYS A 359 15.28 6.51 5.43
CA CYS A 359 16.69 6.82 5.74
C CYS A 359 16.96 8.33 5.67
N VAL A 360 16.39 9.03 4.66
CA VAL A 360 16.55 10.48 4.53
C VAL A 360 15.79 11.22 5.63
N ALA A 361 14.55 10.82 5.92
CA ALA A 361 13.74 11.40 6.98
C ALA A 361 14.39 11.22 8.37
N TRP A 362 14.96 10.06 8.63
CA TRP A 362 15.72 9.77 9.86
C TRP A 362 16.92 10.69 10.04
N ARG A 363 17.77 10.79 9.00
CA ARG A 363 18.98 11.63 9.05
C ARG A 363 18.67 13.11 9.22
N ARG A 364 17.57 13.58 8.64
CA ARG A 364 17.17 15.00 8.66
C ARG A 364 16.23 15.37 9.79
N LYS A 365 15.66 14.38 10.45
CA LYS A 365 14.60 14.55 11.46
C LYS A 365 13.38 15.34 10.96
N THR A 366 13.13 15.30 9.63
CA THR A 366 12.01 15.97 8.97
C THR A 366 11.01 14.93 8.47
N GLY A 367 9.74 15.07 8.84
CA GLY A 367 8.67 14.16 8.42
C GLY A 367 8.88 12.71 8.85
N PHE A 368 9.77 12.45 9.81
CA PHE A 368 10.20 11.08 10.16
C PHE A 368 9.04 10.15 10.50
N TRP A 369 8.17 10.57 11.42
CA TRP A 369 7.09 9.69 11.88
C TRP A 369 6.05 9.35 10.81
N PRO A 370 5.50 10.30 10.05
CA PRO A 370 4.59 9.95 8.96
C PRO A 370 5.28 9.10 7.89
N VAL A 371 6.54 9.37 7.55
CA VAL A 371 7.30 8.55 6.59
C VAL A 371 7.53 7.14 7.14
N LEU A 372 7.86 6.98 8.42
CA LEU A 372 8.01 5.67 9.07
C LEU A 372 6.70 4.84 8.98
N VAL A 373 5.57 5.46 9.33
CA VAL A 373 4.26 4.78 9.28
C VAL A 373 3.91 4.36 7.86
N LEU A 374 4.08 5.24 6.88
CA LEU A 374 3.80 4.94 5.47
C LEU A 374 4.75 3.85 4.92
N THR A 375 6.05 3.92 5.24
CA THR A 375 7.03 2.88 4.86
C THR A 375 6.65 1.54 5.48
N PHE A 376 6.30 1.52 6.77
CA PHE A 376 5.87 0.32 7.46
C PHE A 376 4.64 -0.31 6.78
N ILE A 377 3.60 0.47 6.50
CA ILE A 377 2.37 -0.01 5.87
C ILE A 377 2.68 -0.65 4.51
N VAL A 378 3.42 0.06 3.65
CA VAL A 378 3.77 -0.46 2.31
C VAL A 378 4.58 -1.75 2.44
N MET A 379 5.67 -1.75 3.20
CA MET A 379 6.53 -2.92 3.34
C MET A 379 5.80 -4.10 3.97
N PHE A 380 4.94 -3.86 4.95
CA PHE A 380 4.17 -4.90 5.60
C PHE A 380 3.15 -5.54 4.66
N CYS A 381 2.40 -4.74 3.90
CA CYS A 381 1.44 -5.26 2.92
C CYS A 381 2.13 -6.07 1.80
N LEU A 382 3.33 -5.69 1.38
CA LEU A 382 4.14 -6.43 0.40
C LEU A 382 4.58 -7.83 0.89
N LEU A 383 4.56 -8.10 2.20
CA LEU A 383 4.81 -9.45 2.74
C LEU A 383 3.68 -10.44 2.44
N PHE A 384 2.46 -9.94 2.28
CA PHE A 384 1.26 -10.78 2.17
C PHE A 384 0.64 -10.78 0.78
N GLU A 385 1.16 -9.94 -0.14
CA GLU A 385 0.67 -9.87 -1.51
C GLU A 385 1.73 -9.33 -2.47
N SER A 386 1.74 -9.87 -3.70
CA SER A 386 2.63 -9.44 -4.80
C SER A 386 2.08 -8.17 -5.45
N MET A 387 2.03 -7.05 -4.69
CA MET A 387 1.33 -5.83 -5.11
C MET A 387 1.98 -5.10 -6.27
N LEU A 388 3.31 -5.25 -6.46
CA LEU A 388 4.03 -4.63 -7.57
C LEU A 388 3.90 -5.43 -8.89
N GLU A 389 3.12 -6.52 -8.89
CA GLU A 389 2.77 -7.27 -10.11
C GLU A 389 1.42 -6.82 -10.68
N ARG A 390 0.65 -6.02 -9.93
CA ARG A 390 -0.65 -5.49 -10.35
C ARG A 390 -0.63 -3.97 -10.42
N GLN A 391 -1.31 -3.43 -11.43
CA GLN A 391 -1.33 -2.00 -11.72
C GLN A 391 -1.82 -1.13 -10.55
N MET A 392 -2.87 -1.59 -9.85
CA MET A 392 -3.39 -0.91 -8.64
C MET A 392 -2.33 -0.71 -7.56
N GLY A 393 -1.58 -1.78 -7.25
CA GLY A 393 -0.54 -1.73 -6.23
C GLY A 393 0.62 -0.82 -6.65
N MET A 394 1.08 -0.94 -7.91
CA MET A 394 2.17 -0.11 -8.44
C MET A 394 1.83 1.39 -8.39
N GLN A 395 0.63 1.77 -8.83
CA GLN A 395 0.17 3.16 -8.81
C GLN A 395 0.14 3.71 -7.39
N PHE A 396 -0.47 2.95 -6.47
CA PHE A 396 -0.62 3.42 -5.09
C PHE A 396 0.72 3.48 -4.36
N VAL A 397 1.59 2.47 -4.50
CA VAL A 397 2.93 2.48 -3.89
C VAL A 397 3.77 3.63 -4.45
N SER A 398 3.74 3.86 -5.76
CA SER A 398 4.45 4.98 -6.40
C SER A 398 3.95 6.34 -5.88
N LEU A 399 2.64 6.50 -5.73
CA LEU A 399 2.03 7.72 -5.20
C LEU A 399 2.41 7.93 -3.72
N ILE A 400 2.28 6.91 -2.87
CA ILE A 400 2.68 6.99 -1.46
C ILE A 400 4.17 7.29 -1.33
N TYR A 401 5.01 6.68 -2.17
CA TYR A 401 6.44 6.97 -2.21
C TYR A 401 6.74 8.44 -2.51
N ALA A 402 6.06 8.98 -3.51
CA ALA A 402 6.15 10.38 -3.87
C ALA A 402 5.62 11.31 -2.76
N LEU A 403 4.53 10.92 -2.09
CA LEU A 403 3.98 11.65 -0.93
C LEU A 403 4.95 11.67 0.26
N MET A 404 5.70 10.60 0.52
CA MET A 404 6.74 10.60 1.56
C MET A 404 7.78 11.71 1.31
N VAL A 405 8.18 11.91 0.05
CA VAL A 405 9.10 13.00 -0.32
C VAL A 405 8.45 14.37 -0.14
N LEU A 406 7.18 14.53 -0.56
CA LEU A 406 6.45 15.78 -0.38
C LEU A 406 6.24 16.13 1.10
N ILE A 407 5.97 15.15 1.96
CA ILE A 407 5.87 15.33 3.41
C ILE A 407 7.18 15.91 3.96
N MET A 408 8.33 15.36 3.55
CA MET A 408 9.63 15.88 3.97
C MET A 408 9.92 17.30 3.46
N VAL A 409 9.50 17.62 2.24
CA VAL A 409 9.62 18.98 1.67
C VAL A 409 8.77 19.97 2.45
N VAL A 410 7.49 19.63 2.68
CA VAL A 410 6.56 20.50 3.42
C VAL A 410 6.99 20.70 4.86
N ASP A 411 7.43 19.63 5.55
CA ASP A 411 7.88 19.72 6.94
C ASP A 411 9.15 20.57 7.10
N ARG A 412 10.00 20.63 6.08
CA ARG A 412 11.17 21.52 6.05
C ARG A 412 10.80 22.99 5.90
N VAL A 413 9.77 23.29 5.08
CA VAL A 413 9.33 24.67 4.81
C VAL A 413 8.45 25.21 5.94
N GLU A 414 7.65 24.33 6.53
CA GLU A 414 6.76 24.61 7.64
C GLU A 414 7.09 23.65 8.81
N PRO A 415 8.24 23.85 9.49
CA PRO A 415 8.61 22.98 10.59
C PRO A 415 7.55 23.05 11.69
N TYR A 416 7.37 21.93 12.39
CA TYR A 416 6.48 21.84 13.53
C TYR A 416 7.00 22.75 14.64
N THR A 417 6.51 23.96 14.73
CA THR A 417 6.61 24.75 15.95
C THR A 417 5.51 24.28 16.89
N GLU A 418 5.87 23.60 17.98
CA GLU A 418 4.97 23.51 19.11
C GLU A 418 4.69 24.97 19.52
N HIS A 419 3.48 25.47 19.26
CA HIS A 419 3.04 26.71 19.89
C HIS A 419 3.03 26.43 21.39
N GLU A 420 4.09 26.83 22.09
CA GLU A 420 3.98 27.15 23.50
C GLU A 420 2.81 28.12 23.62
N PRO A 421 1.89 27.87 24.55
CA PRO A 421 0.84 28.84 24.81
C PRO A 421 1.58 30.16 25.12
N VAL A 422 1.31 31.20 24.32
CA VAL A 422 1.70 32.55 24.69
C VAL A 422 1.04 32.75 26.04
N GLU A 423 1.84 32.73 27.11
CA GLU A 423 1.42 33.21 28.42
C GLU A 423 1.05 34.67 28.20
N THR A 424 -0.23 34.95 28.06
CA THR A 424 -0.77 36.28 28.27
C THR A 424 -0.50 36.63 29.73
N LYS A 425 0.64 37.25 29.98
CA LYS A 425 0.84 37.99 31.23
C LYS A 425 -0.21 39.07 31.26
N ASN A 426 -1.27 38.81 32.04
CA ASN A 426 -2.13 39.86 32.62
C ASN A 426 -1.47 40.45 33.85
#